data_e80e8f8d1c60528588bb8d00adbfbb35
#
_entry.id   e80e8f8d1c60528588bb8d00adbfbb35
#
_cell.length_a   1.000
_cell.length_b   1.000
_cell.length_c   1.000
_cell.angle_alpha   90.00
_cell.angle_beta   90.00
_cell.angle_gamma   90.00
#
_symmetry.space_group_name_H-M   'P 1'
#
loop_
_entity.id
_entity.type
_entity.pdbx_description
1 polymer ?
#
loop_
_entity_poly.entity_id
_entity_poly.type
_entity_poly.pdbx_seq_one_letter_code
_entity_poly.pdbx_strand_id
1 'polypeptide(L)'
;MFVRRPDGARARLVARTEIVRGVRAIRENRTQVAALVIAAFFLGVSVLGTAVFGAYAVGQDLKAGSLEWALLPAVRGGAGLAWLGVFVFVALRTIGKYGDVDGGDGLLTTLPIRDLVAGFVLAEATRFLLVLAGPVVLVVGGFALGASAPALAVTAPLTGVLLLASAVTAGFAVGLGIREAFLGYEPLAKYRTPIAVVAFVAYMSVFLTGSADSVLALLFDPVKRSPLGWFGDLLALGTSGLTPSTLQAAGGLVVAVAVVPLGLTAAVWLADRHWLADRSPGEDEDDAAIRHGTESRVDRLLGSVTSRPTRAVALTLWRRSKRSPVRLIYVLYPLFGAASIVQDVLQKGFVPGYVPPLMLVYVAWATGAAFTLNPLGDQGPTLPGTLTTGVTGRTFLRGHLLVGTLVGAPAVVL
;
A
#
# COMPACT_ATOMS: atom_id res chain seq x y z
N MET A 1 -31.75 -1.31 15.14
CA MET A 1 -30.95 -2.46 15.63
C MET A 1 -29.80 -1.89 16.46
N PHE A 2 -29.84 -2.00 17.79
CA PHE A 2 -28.81 -1.41 18.67
C PHE A 2 -27.48 -2.12 18.40
N VAL A 3 -26.51 -1.36 17.89
CA VAL A 3 -25.14 -1.85 17.68
C VAL A 3 -24.55 -2.19 19.04
N ARG A 4 -24.57 -3.46 19.42
CA ARG A 4 -23.87 -3.93 20.64
C ARG A 4 -22.38 -3.59 20.48
N ARG A 5 -21.75 -3.07 21.53
CA ARG A 5 -20.31 -2.76 21.54
C ARG A 5 -19.48 -4.02 21.24
N PRO A 6 -18.35 -3.90 20.53
CA PRO A 6 -17.46 -5.04 20.33
C PRO A 6 -16.91 -5.53 21.68
N ASP A 7 -16.67 -6.84 21.77
CA ASP A 7 -16.01 -7.43 22.93
C ASP A 7 -14.49 -7.17 22.85
N GLY A 8 -14.00 -6.34 23.78
CA GLY A 8 -12.59 -5.96 23.80
C GLY A 8 -11.61 -7.13 24.04
N ALA A 9 -12.02 -8.21 24.68
CA ALA A 9 -11.18 -9.38 24.88
C ALA A 9 -11.02 -10.16 23.55
N ARG A 10 -12.12 -10.36 22.83
CA ARG A 10 -12.13 -11.02 21.53
C ARG A 10 -11.38 -10.19 20.48
N ALA A 11 -11.63 -8.88 20.43
CA ALA A 11 -10.93 -7.98 19.52
C ALA A 11 -9.40 -8.01 19.75
N ARG A 12 -8.94 -8.00 21.01
CA ARG A 12 -7.51 -8.14 21.35
C ARG A 12 -6.94 -9.49 20.94
N LEU A 13 -7.70 -10.58 21.08
CA LEU A 13 -7.27 -11.91 20.64
C LEU A 13 -7.06 -11.93 19.12
N VAL A 14 -8.02 -11.42 18.34
CA VAL A 14 -7.92 -11.30 16.88
C VAL A 14 -6.69 -10.45 16.50
N ALA A 15 -6.53 -9.29 17.12
CA ALA A 15 -5.39 -8.40 16.85
C ALA A 15 -4.04 -9.08 17.11
N ARG A 16 -3.91 -9.76 18.26
CA ARG A 16 -2.71 -10.51 18.61
C ARG A 16 -2.42 -11.62 17.59
N THR A 17 -3.43 -12.38 17.20
CA THR A 17 -3.29 -13.46 16.22
C THR A 17 -2.80 -12.94 14.88
N GLU A 18 -3.37 -11.84 14.40
CA GLU A 18 -2.98 -11.18 13.15
C GLU A 18 -1.56 -10.61 13.18
N ILE A 19 -1.14 -10.04 14.31
CA ILE A 19 0.22 -9.54 14.48
C ILE A 19 1.21 -10.71 14.48
N VAL A 20 0.92 -11.77 15.24
CA VAL A 20 1.79 -12.96 15.32
C VAL A 20 1.92 -13.65 13.97
N ARG A 21 0.82 -13.77 13.20
CA ARG A 21 0.86 -14.31 11.82
C ARG A 21 1.77 -13.48 10.93
N GLY A 22 1.64 -12.15 10.99
CA GLY A 22 2.48 -11.24 10.21
C GLY A 22 3.96 -11.36 10.57
N VAL A 23 4.30 -11.40 11.86
CA VAL A 23 5.68 -11.58 12.33
C VAL A 23 6.24 -12.94 11.91
N ARG A 24 5.45 -14.01 12.02
CA ARG A 24 5.87 -15.35 11.60
C ARG A 24 6.20 -15.41 10.12
N ALA A 25 5.33 -14.86 9.27
CA ALA A 25 5.53 -14.81 7.82
C ALA A 25 6.82 -14.07 7.44
N ILE A 26 7.17 -12.97 8.14
CA ILE A 26 8.45 -12.26 7.94
C ILE A 26 9.63 -13.14 8.39
N ARG A 27 9.55 -13.76 9.57
CA ARG A 27 10.65 -14.56 10.14
C ARG A 27 10.98 -15.81 9.34
N GLU A 28 10.02 -16.40 8.66
CA GLU A 28 10.22 -17.56 7.79
C GLU A 28 11.04 -17.22 6.54
N ASN A 29 11.04 -15.96 6.11
CA ASN A 29 11.80 -15.49 4.96
C ASN A 29 13.09 -14.77 5.41
N ARG A 30 14.19 -15.53 5.56
CA ARG A 30 15.49 -14.98 6.00
C ARG A 30 16.01 -13.85 5.14
N THR A 31 15.80 -13.91 3.82
CA THR A 31 16.22 -12.85 2.89
C THR A 31 15.45 -11.57 3.15
N GLN A 32 14.14 -11.66 3.41
CA GLN A 32 13.30 -10.52 3.75
C GLN A 32 13.73 -9.91 5.11
N VAL A 33 14.03 -10.74 6.09
CA VAL A 33 14.56 -10.26 7.39
C VAL A 33 15.87 -9.50 7.19
N ALA A 34 16.82 -10.07 6.43
CA ALA A 34 18.11 -9.41 6.16
C ALA A 34 17.90 -8.07 5.43
N ALA A 35 17.06 -8.03 4.41
CA ALA A 35 16.72 -6.80 3.68
C ALA A 35 16.10 -5.75 4.61
N LEU A 36 15.18 -6.13 5.48
CA LEU A 36 14.57 -5.24 6.47
C LEU A 36 15.57 -4.67 7.47
N VAL A 37 16.50 -5.51 7.97
CA VAL A 37 17.55 -5.07 8.90
C VAL A 37 18.50 -4.07 8.22
N ILE A 38 18.93 -4.34 7.00
CA ILE A 38 19.77 -3.43 6.22
C ILE A 38 19.05 -2.12 5.97
N ALA A 39 17.79 -2.17 5.50
CA ALA A 39 16.99 -0.98 5.26
C ALA A 39 16.77 -0.18 6.56
N ALA A 40 16.44 -0.83 7.67
CA ALA A 40 16.28 -0.19 8.97
C ALA A 40 17.56 0.48 9.47
N PHE A 41 18.73 -0.13 9.23
CA PHE A 41 20.01 0.47 9.57
C PHE A 41 20.27 1.74 8.75
N PHE A 42 20.15 1.67 7.42
CA PHE A 42 20.39 2.84 6.56
C PHE A 42 19.37 3.96 6.81
N LEU A 43 18.09 3.63 6.89
CA LEU A 43 17.05 4.62 7.19
C LEU A 43 17.17 5.18 8.61
N GLY A 44 17.55 4.33 9.59
CA GLY A 44 17.77 4.75 10.98
C GLY A 44 18.94 5.71 11.12
N VAL A 45 20.08 5.41 10.49
CA VAL A 45 21.27 6.24 10.62
C VAL A 45 21.17 7.51 9.76
N SER A 46 20.80 7.38 8.48
CA SER A 46 20.84 8.53 7.57
C SER A 46 19.59 9.43 7.67
N VAL A 47 18.40 8.86 7.60
CA VAL A 47 17.16 9.64 7.56
C VAL A 47 16.74 10.05 8.98
N LEU A 48 16.66 9.08 9.90
CA LEU A 48 16.18 9.36 11.25
C LEU A 48 17.20 10.21 12.03
N GLY A 49 18.51 9.92 11.89
CA GLY A 49 19.57 10.72 12.51
C GLY A 49 19.48 12.19 12.08
N THR A 50 19.42 12.43 10.77
CA THR A 50 19.26 13.79 10.20
C THR A 50 17.96 14.45 10.68
N ALA A 51 16.84 13.72 10.74
CA ALA A 51 15.57 14.24 11.22
C ALA A 51 15.61 14.63 12.70
N VAL A 52 16.25 13.84 13.55
CA VAL A 52 16.41 14.13 15.00
C VAL A 52 17.29 15.36 15.22
N PHE A 53 18.44 15.43 14.54
CA PHE A 53 19.34 16.60 14.66
C PHE A 53 18.70 17.86 14.08
N GLY A 54 18.00 17.75 12.94
CA GLY A 54 17.26 18.86 12.35
C GLY A 54 16.13 19.35 13.26
N ALA A 55 15.38 18.43 13.84
CA ALA A 55 14.32 18.76 14.82
C ALA A 55 14.89 19.48 16.06
N TYR A 56 16.03 19.00 16.58
CA TYR A 56 16.71 19.65 17.71
C TYR A 56 17.16 21.07 17.34
N ALA A 57 17.78 21.28 16.17
CA ALA A 57 18.21 22.61 15.70
C ALA A 57 17.01 23.55 15.53
N VAL A 58 15.94 23.11 14.88
CA VAL A 58 14.70 23.90 14.74
C VAL A 58 14.12 24.27 16.11
N GLY A 59 14.20 23.35 17.09
CA GLY A 59 13.79 23.65 18.47
C GLY A 59 14.63 24.73 19.13
N GLN A 60 15.96 24.72 18.92
CA GLN A 60 16.87 25.77 19.41
C GLN A 60 16.58 27.11 18.77
N ASP A 61 16.38 27.16 17.45
CA ASP A 61 16.08 28.38 16.71
C ASP A 61 14.74 28.99 17.16
N LEU A 62 13.74 28.13 17.40
CA LEU A 62 12.44 28.56 17.96
C LEU A 62 12.63 29.18 19.34
N LYS A 63 13.42 28.57 20.21
CA LYS A 63 13.70 29.07 21.56
C LYS A 63 14.48 30.39 21.52
N ALA A 64 15.42 30.54 20.60
CA ALA A 64 16.21 31.73 20.38
C ALA A 64 15.43 32.88 19.71
N GLY A 65 14.26 32.58 19.12
CA GLY A 65 13.50 33.55 18.31
C GLY A 65 14.15 33.85 16.97
N SER A 66 15.07 32.99 16.50
CA SER A 66 15.82 33.14 15.24
C SER A 66 15.19 32.42 14.07
N LEU A 67 14.03 31.75 14.27
CA LEU A 67 13.38 30.99 13.22
C LEU A 67 12.75 31.90 12.16
N GLU A 68 13.29 31.85 10.93
CA GLU A 68 12.88 32.73 9.83
C GLU A 68 11.53 32.36 9.18
N TRP A 69 10.98 31.18 9.48
CA TRP A 69 9.75 30.67 8.89
C TRP A 69 8.71 30.26 9.92
N ALA A 70 7.45 30.24 9.50
CA ALA A 70 6.34 29.94 10.39
C ALA A 70 6.22 28.43 10.65
N LEU A 71 6.65 27.97 11.82
CA LEU A 71 6.66 26.55 12.22
C LEU A 71 5.25 25.96 12.40
N LEU A 72 4.31 26.69 12.97
CA LEU A 72 2.96 26.16 13.24
C LEU A 72 2.20 25.71 11.99
N PRO A 73 2.18 26.47 10.87
CA PRO A 73 1.62 25.99 9.61
C PRO A 73 2.29 24.72 9.08
N ALA A 74 3.61 24.58 9.26
CA ALA A 74 4.32 23.36 8.89
C ALA A 74 3.91 22.17 9.76
N VAL A 75 3.75 22.34 11.06
CA VAL A 75 3.25 21.31 11.98
C VAL A 75 1.82 20.91 11.64
N ARG A 76 0.93 21.87 11.31
CA ARG A 76 -0.44 21.58 10.86
C ARG A 76 -0.46 20.76 9.57
N GLY A 77 0.29 21.21 8.57
CA GLY A 77 0.38 20.49 7.29
C GLY A 77 0.99 19.10 7.45
N GLY A 78 2.07 18.98 8.22
CA GLY A 78 2.74 17.72 8.50
C GLY A 78 1.83 16.73 9.25
N ALA A 79 1.10 17.16 10.28
CA ALA A 79 0.15 16.31 10.99
C ALA A 79 -1.00 15.84 10.08
N GLY A 80 -1.54 16.73 9.26
CA GLY A 80 -2.60 16.37 8.32
C GLY A 80 -2.14 15.44 7.21
N LEU A 81 -0.94 15.64 6.65
CA LEU A 81 -0.35 14.73 5.67
C LEU A 81 -0.01 13.36 6.28
N ALA A 82 0.46 13.33 7.53
CA ALA A 82 0.67 12.07 8.26
C ALA A 82 -0.64 11.31 8.43
N TRP A 83 -1.72 12.00 8.79
CA TRP A 83 -3.07 11.40 8.85
C TRP A 83 -3.49 10.82 7.50
N LEU A 84 -3.36 11.61 6.42
CA LEU A 84 -3.69 11.14 5.06
C LEU A 84 -2.83 9.96 4.62
N GLY A 85 -1.54 9.97 4.92
CA GLY A 85 -0.63 8.87 4.60
C GLY A 85 -1.05 7.55 5.27
N VAL A 86 -1.34 7.60 6.57
CA VAL A 86 -1.86 6.43 7.31
C VAL A 86 -3.21 5.99 6.76
N PHE A 87 -4.13 6.93 6.54
CA PHE A 87 -5.46 6.67 5.99
C PHE A 87 -5.39 5.95 4.64
N VAL A 88 -4.63 6.49 3.67
CA VAL A 88 -4.48 5.91 2.33
C VAL A 88 -3.82 4.54 2.40
N PHE A 89 -2.75 4.41 3.19
CA PHE A 89 -2.07 3.13 3.36
C PHE A 89 -3.00 2.04 3.91
N VAL A 90 -3.77 2.37 4.96
CA VAL A 90 -4.73 1.42 5.54
C VAL A 90 -5.86 1.10 4.57
N ALA A 91 -6.38 2.09 3.83
CA ALA A 91 -7.41 1.86 2.83
C ALA A 91 -6.92 0.89 1.73
N LEU A 92 -5.75 1.13 1.16
CA LEU A 92 -5.15 0.24 0.15
C LEU A 92 -4.88 -1.17 0.71
N ARG A 93 -4.38 -1.26 1.94
CA ARG A 93 -4.15 -2.53 2.61
C ARG A 93 -5.45 -3.28 2.88
N THR A 94 -6.51 -2.57 3.25
CA THR A 94 -7.83 -3.17 3.49
C THR A 94 -8.42 -3.74 2.20
N ILE A 95 -8.31 -3.01 1.09
CA ILE A 95 -8.73 -3.50 -0.22
C ILE A 95 -8.01 -4.81 -0.57
N GLY A 96 -6.70 -4.89 -0.34
CA GLY A 96 -5.88 -6.04 -0.71
C GLY A 96 -5.97 -7.23 0.26
N LYS A 97 -5.89 -6.95 1.57
CA LYS A 97 -5.71 -8.02 2.58
C LYS A 97 -7.02 -8.47 3.23
N TYR A 98 -7.88 -7.52 3.61
CA TYR A 98 -9.08 -7.80 4.40
C TYR A 98 -10.35 -7.96 3.56
N GLY A 99 -10.20 -8.00 2.27
CA GLY A 99 -11.32 -8.24 1.37
C GLY A 99 -11.83 -9.68 1.40
N ASP A 100 -10.93 -10.67 1.56
CA ASP A 100 -11.26 -12.09 1.64
C ASP A 100 -10.79 -12.62 3.00
N VAL A 101 -11.64 -12.47 4.02
CA VAL A 101 -11.30 -12.79 5.42
C VAL A 101 -11.30 -14.29 5.69
N ASP A 102 -12.07 -15.06 4.92
CA ASP A 102 -12.41 -16.42 5.26
C ASP A 102 -11.63 -17.49 4.47
N GLY A 103 -10.41 -17.20 4.07
CA GLY A 103 -9.54 -18.13 3.34
C GLY A 103 -9.30 -19.50 3.99
N GLY A 104 -10.32 -20.09 4.63
CA GLY A 104 -10.30 -21.40 5.26
C GLY A 104 -10.21 -21.40 6.79
N ASP A 105 -10.16 -20.26 7.43
CA ASP A 105 -9.97 -20.15 8.89
C ASP A 105 -11.29 -20.26 9.69
N GLY A 106 -12.46 -20.20 9.04
CA GLY A 106 -13.77 -20.23 9.70
C GLY A 106 -14.01 -19.09 10.69
N LEU A 107 -13.34 -17.96 10.52
CA LEU A 107 -13.43 -16.84 11.45
C LEU A 107 -14.83 -16.23 11.51
N LEU A 108 -15.51 -16.18 10.36
CA LEU A 108 -16.87 -15.62 10.25
C LEU A 108 -17.93 -16.53 10.91
N THR A 109 -17.65 -17.81 11.07
CA THR A 109 -18.55 -18.76 11.76
C THR A 109 -18.36 -18.76 13.27
N THR A 110 -17.18 -18.33 13.74
CA THR A 110 -16.80 -18.43 15.16
C THR A 110 -16.90 -17.12 15.93
N LEU A 111 -16.78 -15.98 15.24
CA LEU A 111 -16.73 -14.66 15.86
C LEU A 111 -17.73 -13.68 15.23
N PRO A 112 -18.35 -12.80 16.03
CA PRO A 112 -19.17 -11.73 15.51
C PRO A 112 -18.34 -10.75 14.66
N ILE A 113 -18.88 -10.31 13.54
CA ILE A 113 -18.20 -9.39 12.59
C ILE A 113 -17.66 -8.14 13.27
N ARG A 114 -18.41 -7.57 14.23
CA ARG A 114 -17.97 -6.40 14.98
C ARG A 114 -16.67 -6.64 15.77
N ASP A 115 -16.49 -7.83 16.33
CA ASP A 115 -15.31 -8.20 17.11
C ASP A 115 -14.11 -8.44 16.17
N LEU A 116 -14.36 -9.01 14.98
CA LEU A 116 -13.39 -9.18 13.91
C LEU A 116 -12.90 -7.83 13.38
N VAL A 117 -13.82 -6.93 12.99
CA VAL A 117 -13.49 -5.60 12.49
C VAL A 117 -12.70 -4.80 13.53
N ALA A 118 -13.16 -4.78 14.79
CA ALA A 118 -12.45 -4.11 15.86
C ALA A 118 -11.04 -4.72 16.07
N GLY A 119 -10.92 -6.04 15.96
CA GLY A 119 -9.64 -6.74 16.05
C GLY A 119 -8.69 -6.39 14.91
N PHE A 120 -9.16 -6.32 13.68
CA PHE A 120 -8.34 -5.92 12.52
C PHE A 120 -7.91 -4.46 12.59
N VAL A 121 -8.81 -3.55 12.94
CA VAL A 121 -8.48 -2.13 13.16
C VAL A 121 -7.43 -2.00 14.27
N LEU A 122 -7.60 -2.72 15.38
CA LEU A 122 -6.63 -2.73 16.47
C LEU A 122 -5.28 -3.30 16.04
N ALA A 123 -5.27 -4.36 15.22
CA ALA A 123 -4.05 -4.94 14.67
C ALA A 123 -3.29 -3.94 13.80
N GLU A 124 -3.99 -3.22 12.90
CA GLU A 124 -3.36 -2.21 12.07
C GLU A 124 -2.84 -1.03 12.90
N ALA A 125 -3.63 -0.50 13.83
CA ALA A 125 -3.18 0.57 14.72
C ALA A 125 -1.94 0.16 15.53
N THR A 126 -1.92 -1.07 16.05
CA THR A 126 -0.77 -1.60 16.79
C THR A 126 0.46 -1.75 15.89
N ARG A 127 0.31 -2.20 14.65
CA ARG A 127 1.44 -2.29 13.70
C ARG A 127 2.06 -0.93 13.41
N PHE A 128 1.22 0.08 13.14
CA PHE A 128 1.70 1.45 12.94
C PHE A 128 2.39 1.99 14.18
N LEU A 129 1.82 1.76 15.36
CA LEU A 129 2.42 2.17 16.62
C LEU A 129 3.80 1.53 16.81
N LEU A 130 3.92 0.22 16.59
CA LEU A 130 5.20 -0.49 16.74
C LEU A 130 6.29 0.01 15.77
N VAL A 131 5.90 0.40 14.55
CA VAL A 131 6.86 0.87 13.54
C VAL A 131 7.19 2.36 13.73
N LEU A 132 6.20 3.20 14.02
CA LEU A 132 6.36 4.66 14.01
C LEU A 132 6.66 5.26 15.39
N ALA A 133 6.32 4.58 16.49
CA ALA A 133 6.49 5.17 17.82
C ALA A 133 7.95 5.51 18.13
N GLY A 134 8.89 4.61 17.81
CA GLY A 134 10.32 4.87 18.02
C GLY A 134 10.81 6.10 17.26
N PRO A 135 10.70 6.14 15.93
CA PRO A 135 11.06 7.31 15.13
C PRO A 135 10.39 8.61 15.57
N VAL A 136 9.08 8.58 15.82
CA VAL A 136 8.33 9.77 16.26
C VAL A 136 8.81 10.27 17.62
N VAL A 137 9.01 9.38 18.58
CA VAL A 137 9.52 9.75 19.92
C VAL A 137 10.91 10.38 19.83
N LEU A 138 11.80 9.84 18.96
CA LEU A 138 13.14 10.39 18.79
C LEU A 138 13.10 11.79 18.16
N VAL A 139 12.33 11.99 17.08
CA VAL A 139 12.25 13.28 16.39
C VAL A 139 11.57 14.33 17.26
N VAL A 140 10.41 14.00 17.87
CA VAL A 140 9.70 14.92 18.78
C VAL A 140 10.51 15.18 20.03
N GLY A 141 11.20 14.17 20.57
CA GLY A 141 12.10 14.30 21.70
C GLY A 141 13.28 15.22 21.40
N GLY A 142 13.91 15.09 20.23
CA GLY A 142 14.94 16.01 19.75
C GLY A 142 14.45 17.45 19.72
N PHE A 143 13.30 17.70 19.10
CA PHE A 143 12.66 19.02 19.07
C PHE A 143 12.33 19.53 20.49
N ALA A 144 11.74 18.69 21.34
CA ALA A 144 11.36 19.06 22.70
C ALA A 144 12.56 19.48 23.56
N LEU A 145 13.69 18.79 23.40
CA LEU A 145 14.96 19.14 24.05
C LEU A 145 15.49 20.48 23.53
N GLY A 146 15.53 20.69 22.21
CA GLY A 146 15.97 21.94 21.59
C GLY A 146 15.10 23.14 22.02
N ALA A 147 13.80 23.01 21.93
CA ALA A 147 12.84 24.05 22.26
C ALA A 147 12.59 24.23 23.78
N SER A 148 13.14 23.35 24.61
CA SER A 148 12.80 23.28 26.07
C SER A 148 11.28 23.21 26.32
N ALA A 149 10.59 22.33 25.56
CA ALA A 149 9.13 22.21 25.52
C ALA A 149 8.66 20.90 26.18
N PRO A 150 8.62 20.81 27.54
CA PRO A 150 8.26 19.57 28.25
C PRO A 150 6.80 19.14 28.02
N ALA A 151 5.92 20.06 27.63
CA ALA A 151 4.52 19.76 27.33
C ALA A 151 4.37 18.72 26.22
N LEU A 152 5.34 18.63 25.29
CA LEU A 152 5.36 17.64 24.21
C LEU A 152 5.44 16.19 24.71
N ALA A 153 5.92 15.96 25.94
CA ALA A 153 5.89 14.62 26.54
C ALA A 153 4.45 14.10 26.74
N VAL A 154 3.46 14.98 26.81
CA VAL A 154 2.04 14.64 26.96
C VAL A 154 1.29 14.85 25.64
N THR A 155 1.47 16.01 24.99
CA THR A 155 0.70 16.36 23.79
C THR A 155 1.05 15.48 22.60
N ALA A 156 2.32 15.08 22.45
CA ALA A 156 2.74 14.25 21.30
C ALA A 156 2.17 12.82 21.35
N PRO A 157 2.28 12.04 22.42
CA PRO A 157 1.67 10.72 22.47
C PRO A 157 0.13 10.78 22.38
N LEU A 158 -0.51 11.77 23.03
CA LEU A 158 -1.95 11.96 22.91
C LEU A 158 -2.37 12.23 21.47
N THR A 159 -1.74 13.20 20.81
CA THR A 159 -2.02 13.54 19.41
C THR A 159 -1.72 12.36 18.50
N GLY A 160 -0.59 11.67 18.69
CA GLY A 160 -0.20 10.52 17.90
C GLY A 160 -1.20 9.37 17.97
N VAL A 161 -1.69 9.04 19.17
CA VAL A 161 -2.71 8.00 19.36
C VAL A 161 -4.05 8.39 18.72
N LEU A 162 -4.50 9.63 18.90
CA LEU A 162 -5.76 10.13 18.34
C LEU A 162 -5.71 10.18 16.80
N LEU A 163 -4.62 10.71 16.26
CA LEU A 163 -4.37 10.77 14.82
C LEU A 163 -4.37 9.35 14.23
N LEU A 164 -3.60 8.46 14.83
CA LEU A 164 -3.47 7.08 14.35
C LEU A 164 -4.81 6.33 14.43
N ALA A 165 -5.51 6.41 15.57
CA ALA A 165 -6.79 5.72 15.77
C ALA A 165 -7.83 6.20 14.75
N SER A 166 -7.95 7.52 14.53
CA SER A 166 -8.90 8.08 13.57
C SER A 166 -8.53 7.75 12.12
N ALA A 167 -7.25 7.88 11.73
CA ALA A 167 -6.80 7.58 10.37
C ALA A 167 -6.95 6.10 10.02
N VAL A 168 -6.57 5.20 10.93
CA VAL A 168 -6.70 3.74 10.73
C VAL A 168 -8.16 3.34 10.60
N THR A 169 -9.03 3.84 11.48
CA THR A 169 -10.45 3.48 11.46
C THR A 169 -11.14 4.00 10.20
N ALA A 170 -10.88 5.26 9.82
CA ALA A 170 -11.40 5.85 8.60
C ALA A 170 -10.89 5.13 7.35
N GLY A 171 -9.58 4.85 7.30
CA GLY A 171 -8.94 4.14 6.18
C GLY A 171 -9.49 2.71 6.02
N PHE A 172 -9.72 2.01 7.12
CA PHE A 172 -10.31 0.67 7.09
C PHE A 172 -11.75 0.70 6.57
N ALA A 173 -12.59 1.62 7.05
CA ALA A 173 -13.96 1.78 6.57
C ALA A 173 -14.02 2.14 5.08
N VAL A 174 -13.21 3.12 4.65
CA VAL A 174 -13.16 3.53 3.25
C VAL A 174 -12.60 2.42 2.35
N GLY A 175 -11.59 1.69 2.80
CA GLY A 175 -11.05 0.54 2.05
C GLY A 175 -12.10 -0.54 1.79
N LEU A 176 -12.91 -0.90 2.80
CA LEU A 176 -14.04 -1.81 2.63
C LEU A 176 -15.10 -1.23 1.69
N GLY A 177 -15.42 0.08 1.82
CA GLY A 177 -16.39 0.75 0.97
C GLY A 177 -15.98 0.79 -0.50
N ILE A 178 -14.70 1.07 -0.79
CA ILE A 178 -14.15 1.02 -2.14
C ILE A 178 -14.27 -0.40 -2.71
N ARG A 179 -13.88 -1.41 -1.93
CA ARG A 179 -13.98 -2.80 -2.37
C ARG A 179 -15.43 -3.20 -2.65
N GLU A 180 -16.36 -2.83 -1.78
CA GLU A 180 -17.79 -3.07 -1.98
C GLU A 180 -18.30 -2.39 -3.26
N ALA A 181 -17.89 -1.15 -3.52
CA ALA A 181 -18.24 -0.43 -4.73
C ALA A 181 -17.69 -1.12 -5.99
N PHE A 182 -16.45 -1.61 -5.96
CA PHE A 182 -15.84 -2.33 -7.09
C PHE A 182 -16.49 -3.70 -7.36
N LEU A 183 -17.06 -4.35 -6.36
CA LEU A 183 -17.73 -5.63 -6.52
C LEU A 183 -19.25 -5.49 -6.78
N GLY A 184 -19.85 -4.44 -6.23
CA GLY A 184 -21.31 -4.21 -6.34
C GLY A 184 -21.75 -3.39 -7.54
N TYR A 185 -20.81 -2.70 -8.21
CA TYR A 185 -21.12 -1.85 -9.36
C TYR A 185 -20.44 -2.38 -10.62
N GLU A 186 -21.21 -3.06 -11.47
CA GLU A 186 -20.75 -3.76 -12.67
C GLU A 186 -19.82 -2.92 -13.58
N PRO A 187 -20.07 -1.63 -13.87
CA PRO A 187 -19.14 -0.81 -14.64
C PRO A 187 -17.77 -0.67 -13.98
N LEU A 188 -17.70 -0.48 -12.66
CA LEU A 188 -16.45 -0.38 -11.93
C LEU A 188 -15.70 -1.72 -11.92
N ALA A 189 -16.39 -2.83 -11.74
CA ALA A 189 -15.81 -4.18 -11.83
C ALA A 189 -15.18 -4.42 -13.21
N LYS A 190 -15.87 -4.04 -14.28
CA LYS A 190 -15.39 -4.17 -15.67
C LYS A 190 -14.13 -3.33 -15.93
N TYR A 191 -14.06 -2.12 -15.39
CA TYR A 191 -12.95 -1.20 -15.63
C TYR A 191 -11.89 -1.20 -14.51
N ARG A 192 -11.95 -2.13 -13.55
CA ARG A 192 -10.99 -2.22 -12.43
C ARG A 192 -9.52 -2.23 -12.87
N THR A 193 -9.20 -2.99 -13.92
CA THR A 193 -7.84 -3.10 -14.46
C THR A 193 -7.38 -1.80 -15.15
N PRO A 194 -8.14 -1.23 -16.11
CA PRO A 194 -7.81 0.08 -16.68
C PRO A 194 -7.66 1.17 -15.62
N ILE A 195 -8.56 1.23 -14.63
CA ILE A 195 -8.48 2.20 -13.53
C ILE A 195 -7.17 2.02 -12.75
N ALA A 196 -6.82 0.78 -12.40
CA ALA A 196 -5.58 0.50 -11.68
C ALA A 196 -4.33 0.89 -12.51
N VAL A 197 -4.35 0.64 -13.82
CA VAL A 197 -3.26 1.03 -14.73
C VAL A 197 -3.15 2.55 -14.82
N VAL A 198 -4.27 3.25 -15.01
CA VAL A 198 -4.26 4.73 -15.08
C VAL A 198 -3.79 5.33 -13.75
N ALA A 199 -4.27 4.83 -12.62
CA ALA A 199 -3.84 5.28 -11.30
C ALA A 199 -2.34 5.02 -11.08
N PHE A 200 -1.84 3.87 -11.53
CA PHE A 200 -0.42 3.55 -11.46
C PHE A 200 0.43 4.45 -12.36
N VAL A 201 0.00 4.69 -13.60
CA VAL A 201 0.70 5.60 -14.52
C VAL A 201 0.70 7.03 -13.97
N ALA A 202 -0.42 7.51 -13.43
CA ALA A 202 -0.50 8.82 -12.79
C ALA A 202 0.44 8.90 -11.58
N TYR A 203 0.45 7.88 -10.72
CA TYR A 203 1.40 7.78 -9.61
C TYR A 203 2.85 7.79 -10.09
N MET A 204 3.16 7.01 -11.13
CA MET A 204 4.49 6.97 -11.73
C MET A 204 4.90 8.31 -12.33
N SER A 205 3.98 9.00 -13.02
CA SER A 205 4.29 10.29 -13.66
C SER A 205 4.76 11.33 -12.65
N VAL A 206 4.21 11.34 -11.43
CA VAL A 206 4.64 12.24 -10.35
C VAL A 206 6.12 12.05 -10.01
N PHE A 207 6.59 10.80 -9.97
CA PHE A 207 8.01 10.51 -9.70
C PHE A 207 8.89 10.73 -10.92
N LEU A 208 8.45 10.31 -12.11
CA LEU A 208 9.22 10.45 -13.36
C LEU A 208 9.42 11.89 -13.77
N THR A 209 8.45 12.77 -13.52
CA THR A 209 8.54 14.19 -13.84
C THR A 209 9.19 15.02 -12.73
N GLY A 210 9.50 14.42 -11.57
CA GLY A 210 10.01 15.16 -10.41
C GLY A 210 8.99 16.12 -9.80
N SER A 211 7.69 15.96 -10.11
CA SER A 211 6.63 16.85 -9.64
C SER A 211 6.10 16.47 -8.24
N ALA A 212 6.78 15.57 -7.54
CA ALA A 212 6.38 15.15 -6.19
C ALA A 212 6.26 16.33 -5.23
N ASP A 213 7.22 17.26 -5.26
CA ASP A 213 7.19 18.47 -4.44
C ASP A 213 6.00 19.37 -4.79
N SER A 214 5.67 19.51 -6.08
CA SER A 214 4.52 20.31 -6.53
C SER A 214 3.20 19.68 -6.10
N VAL A 215 3.07 18.36 -6.19
CA VAL A 215 1.89 17.63 -5.73
C VAL A 215 1.76 17.73 -4.20
N LEU A 216 2.89 17.60 -3.50
CA LEU A 216 2.91 17.74 -2.04
C LEU A 216 2.51 19.16 -1.63
N ALA A 217 3.04 20.20 -2.30
CA ALA A 217 2.67 21.57 -2.06
C ALA A 217 1.19 21.86 -2.35
N LEU A 218 0.64 21.26 -3.42
CA LEU A 218 -0.79 21.36 -3.75
C LEU A 218 -1.69 20.77 -2.65
N LEU A 219 -1.27 19.69 -2.02
CA LEU A 219 -2.00 19.05 -0.93
C LEU A 219 -1.77 19.75 0.41
N PHE A 220 -0.61 20.32 0.63
CA PHE A 220 -0.19 20.88 1.91
C PHE A 220 -1.11 22.02 2.35
N ASP A 221 -1.39 22.96 1.46
CA ASP A 221 -2.18 24.16 1.76
C ASP A 221 -3.64 23.88 2.16
N PRO A 222 -4.41 23.07 1.43
CA PRO A 222 -5.75 22.70 1.88
C PRO A 222 -5.73 21.83 3.15
N VAL A 223 -4.75 20.93 3.27
CA VAL A 223 -4.66 20.02 4.43
C VAL A 223 -4.36 20.79 5.72
N LYS A 224 -3.42 21.75 5.70
CA LYS A 224 -3.10 22.54 6.91
C LYS A 224 -4.26 23.39 7.41
N ARG A 225 -5.21 23.74 6.53
CA ARG A 225 -6.42 24.51 6.87
C ARG A 225 -7.60 23.64 7.24
N SER A 226 -7.56 22.36 6.90
CA SER A 226 -8.63 21.40 7.15
C SER A 226 -8.66 20.92 8.62
N PRO A 227 -9.72 20.24 9.04
CA PRO A 227 -9.76 19.57 10.36
C PRO A 227 -8.61 18.60 10.61
N LEU A 228 -7.98 18.07 9.55
CA LEU A 228 -6.80 17.21 9.67
C LEU A 228 -5.56 17.98 10.16
N GLY A 229 -5.42 19.26 9.79
CA GLY A 229 -4.36 20.13 10.28
C GLY A 229 -4.51 20.52 11.76
N TRP A 230 -5.73 20.41 12.33
CA TRP A 230 -5.98 20.75 13.74
C TRP A 230 -5.25 19.82 14.72
N PHE A 231 -4.85 18.63 14.29
CA PHE A 231 -3.94 17.78 15.07
C PHE A 231 -2.58 18.47 15.32
N GLY A 232 -2.15 19.37 14.42
CA GLY A 232 -0.94 20.17 14.61
C GLY A 232 -1.09 21.17 15.75
N ASP A 233 -2.27 21.77 15.94
CA ASP A 233 -2.54 22.65 17.09
C ASP A 233 -2.55 21.86 18.40
N LEU A 234 -3.16 20.68 18.40
CA LEU A 234 -3.19 19.80 19.57
C LEU A 234 -1.76 19.37 19.97
N LEU A 235 -0.91 19.05 18.98
CA LEU A 235 0.49 18.73 19.20
C LEU A 235 1.27 19.91 19.79
N ALA A 236 1.06 21.12 19.25
CA ALA A 236 1.79 22.32 19.62
C ALA A 236 1.36 22.96 20.95
N LEU A 237 0.30 22.44 21.62
CA LEU A 237 -0.17 22.97 22.89
C LEU A 237 0.93 22.97 23.94
N GLY A 238 1.13 24.13 24.60
CA GLY A 238 2.13 24.30 25.65
C GLY A 238 3.57 24.40 25.16
N THR A 239 3.81 24.49 23.82
CA THR A 239 5.13 24.77 23.28
C THR A 239 5.40 26.28 23.27
N SER A 240 6.40 26.71 24.01
CA SER A 240 6.82 28.12 24.05
C SER A 240 7.26 28.58 22.65
N GLY A 241 6.89 29.80 22.29
CA GLY A 241 7.22 30.37 20.96
C GLY A 241 6.21 30.01 19.88
N LEU A 242 5.24 29.13 20.14
CA LEU A 242 4.12 28.84 19.23
C LEU A 242 2.81 29.38 19.81
N THR A 243 1.90 29.81 18.95
CA THR A 243 0.56 30.29 19.30
C THR A 243 -0.53 29.42 18.70
N PRO A 244 -0.65 28.13 19.13
CA PRO A 244 -1.67 27.24 18.61
C PRO A 244 -3.07 27.74 18.99
N SER A 245 -4.05 27.51 18.13
CA SER A 245 -5.45 27.81 18.41
C SER A 245 -6.03 26.73 19.32
N THR A 246 -6.43 27.11 20.53
CA THR A 246 -7.11 26.18 21.46
C THR A 246 -8.42 25.65 20.90
N LEU A 247 -9.13 26.44 20.08
CA LEU A 247 -10.36 26.03 19.43
C LEU A 247 -10.07 24.94 18.37
N GLN A 248 -9.01 25.10 17.57
CA GLN A 248 -8.62 24.09 16.59
C GLN A 248 -8.07 22.82 17.27
N ALA A 249 -7.30 22.96 18.33
CA ALA A 249 -6.84 21.82 19.12
C ALA A 249 -8.01 21.02 19.71
N ALA A 250 -9.00 21.71 20.29
CA ALA A 250 -10.24 21.07 20.76
C ALA A 250 -11.02 20.44 19.58
N GLY A 251 -11.09 21.13 18.44
CA GLY A 251 -11.68 20.60 17.22
C GLY A 251 -11.00 19.31 16.73
N GLY A 252 -9.67 19.25 16.75
CA GLY A 252 -8.91 18.04 16.42
C GLY A 252 -9.24 16.86 17.34
N LEU A 253 -9.37 17.12 18.63
CA LEU A 253 -9.83 16.12 19.61
C LEU A 253 -11.24 15.63 19.29
N VAL A 254 -12.18 16.55 19.04
CA VAL A 254 -13.57 16.21 18.69
C VAL A 254 -13.63 15.39 17.42
N VAL A 255 -12.89 15.78 16.38
CA VAL A 255 -12.80 15.04 15.11
C VAL A 255 -12.30 13.62 15.37
N ALA A 256 -11.22 13.43 16.11
CA ALA A 256 -10.69 12.10 16.41
C ALA A 256 -11.70 11.25 17.17
N VAL A 257 -12.32 11.81 18.23
CA VAL A 257 -13.31 11.10 19.07
C VAL A 257 -14.57 10.75 18.27
N ALA A 258 -14.97 11.57 17.29
CA ALA A 258 -16.11 11.28 16.43
C ALA A 258 -15.78 10.28 15.32
N VAL A 259 -14.63 10.43 14.66
CA VAL A 259 -14.25 9.58 13.51
C VAL A 259 -14.06 8.12 13.92
N VAL A 260 -13.53 7.85 15.12
CA VAL A 260 -13.28 6.47 15.57
C VAL A 260 -14.59 5.66 15.67
N PRO A 261 -15.62 6.06 16.43
CA PRO A 261 -16.86 5.28 16.52
C PRO A 261 -17.65 5.27 15.21
N LEU A 262 -17.69 6.40 14.47
CA LEU A 262 -18.38 6.48 13.19
C LEU A 262 -17.71 5.57 12.14
N GLY A 263 -16.41 5.63 12.03
CA GLY A 263 -15.64 4.78 11.12
C GLY A 263 -15.76 3.29 11.50
N LEU A 264 -15.70 2.97 12.79
CA LEU A 264 -15.87 1.58 13.24
C LEU A 264 -17.28 1.06 12.92
N THR A 265 -18.31 1.88 13.12
CA THR A 265 -19.70 1.53 12.80
C THR A 265 -19.87 1.32 11.29
N ALA A 266 -19.33 2.24 10.48
CA ALA A 266 -19.33 2.12 9.03
C ALA A 266 -18.56 0.87 8.56
N ALA A 267 -17.41 0.61 9.14
CA ALA A 267 -16.61 -0.58 8.84
C ALA A 267 -17.35 -1.89 9.16
N VAL A 268 -18.03 -1.96 10.30
CA VAL A 268 -18.86 -3.13 10.67
C VAL A 268 -20.00 -3.32 9.69
N TRP A 269 -20.71 -2.24 9.34
CA TRP A 269 -21.82 -2.30 8.38
C TRP A 269 -21.35 -2.73 6.98
N LEU A 270 -20.22 -2.19 6.51
CA LEU A 270 -19.63 -2.58 5.23
C LEU A 270 -19.10 -4.01 5.24
N ALA A 271 -18.48 -4.42 6.34
CA ALA A 271 -17.98 -5.80 6.51
C ALA A 271 -19.12 -6.82 6.52
N ASP A 272 -20.21 -6.54 7.23
CA ASP A 272 -21.42 -7.37 7.25
C ASP A 272 -21.98 -7.58 5.84
N ARG A 273 -22.08 -6.47 5.10
CA ARG A 273 -22.55 -6.47 3.72
C ARG A 273 -21.60 -7.15 2.75
N HIS A 274 -20.29 -7.03 2.99
CA HIS A 274 -19.27 -7.54 2.09
C HIS A 274 -18.94 -9.03 2.34
N TRP A 275 -18.72 -9.41 3.61
CA TRP A 275 -18.24 -10.75 3.95
C TRP A 275 -19.34 -11.80 4.03
N LEU A 276 -20.60 -11.40 4.29
CA LEU A 276 -21.75 -12.29 4.31
C LEU A 276 -22.57 -12.28 3.00
N ALA A 277 -22.19 -11.49 2.02
CA ALA A 277 -22.87 -11.54 0.72
C ALA A 277 -22.57 -12.90 0.06
N ASP A 278 -23.62 -13.64 -0.25
CA ASP A 278 -23.58 -14.84 -1.12
C ASP A 278 -23.28 -14.40 -2.57
N ARG A 279 -22.07 -13.91 -2.77
CA ARG A 279 -21.57 -13.60 -4.10
C ARG A 279 -20.81 -14.82 -4.58
N SER A 280 -21.48 -15.71 -5.28
CA SER A 280 -20.80 -16.69 -6.12
C SER A 280 -19.81 -15.92 -6.98
N PRO A 281 -18.51 -16.30 -6.98
CA PRO A 281 -17.57 -15.76 -7.97
C PRO A 281 -18.22 -16.01 -9.31
N GLY A 282 -18.51 -14.95 -10.08
CA GLY A 282 -19.40 -14.96 -11.21
C GLY A 282 -19.27 -16.21 -12.07
N GLU A 283 -20.29 -17.04 -12.01
CA GLU A 283 -20.47 -18.18 -12.93
C GLU A 283 -20.42 -17.72 -14.38
N ASP A 284 -20.67 -16.44 -14.63
CA ASP A 284 -20.60 -15.82 -15.97
C ASP A 284 -19.17 -15.70 -16.55
N GLU A 285 -18.12 -15.62 -15.72
CA GLU A 285 -16.73 -15.59 -16.23
C GLU A 285 -16.20 -17.01 -16.52
N ASP A 286 -16.65 -18.03 -15.79
CA ASP A 286 -16.24 -19.42 -16.03
C ASP A 286 -17.03 -20.05 -17.19
N ASP A 287 -18.31 -19.75 -17.35
CA ASP A 287 -19.09 -20.19 -18.53
C ASP A 287 -18.62 -19.54 -19.83
N ALA A 288 -18.13 -18.31 -19.82
CA ALA A 288 -17.48 -17.72 -20.98
C ALA A 288 -16.11 -18.36 -21.28
N ALA A 289 -15.46 -18.97 -20.28
CA ALA A 289 -14.18 -19.67 -20.46
C ALA A 289 -14.36 -21.12 -21.00
N ILE A 290 -15.52 -21.72 -20.77
CA ILE A 290 -15.89 -23.08 -21.25
C ILE A 290 -16.43 -23.03 -22.68
N ARG A 291 -16.82 -21.85 -23.21
CA ARG A 291 -17.14 -21.72 -24.64
C ARG A 291 -15.92 -22.06 -25.48
N HIS A 292 -15.90 -23.28 -25.92
CA HIS A 292 -14.90 -23.92 -26.74
C HIS A 292 -14.56 -23.05 -27.97
N GLY A 293 -13.33 -22.55 -27.99
CA GLY A 293 -12.51 -22.57 -29.18
C GLY A 293 -12.92 -21.72 -30.33
N THR A 294 -12.71 -20.45 -30.27
CA THR A 294 -11.98 -19.83 -31.39
C THR A 294 -10.50 -19.97 -31.06
N GLU A 295 -9.79 -20.84 -31.76
CA GLU A 295 -8.34 -20.95 -31.67
C GLU A 295 -7.76 -19.54 -31.80
N SER A 296 -7.21 -19.04 -30.71
CA SER A 296 -6.55 -17.74 -30.69
C SER A 296 -5.45 -17.75 -31.75
N ARG A 297 -5.20 -16.63 -32.44
CA ARG A 297 -4.06 -16.51 -33.38
C ARG A 297 -2.76 -16.99 -32.73
N VAL A 298 -2.61 -16.78 -31.44
CA VAL A 298 -1.49 -17.28 -30.62
C VAL A 298 -1.49 -18.80 -30.54
N ASP A 299 -2.65 -19.45 -30.42
CA ASP A 299 -2.76 -20.92 -30.38
C ASP A 299 -2.33 -21.58 -31.71
N ARG A 300 -2.71 -20.99 -32.83
CA ARG A 300 -2.28 -21.45 -34.16
C ARG A 300 -0.78 -21.28 -34.40
N LEU A 301 -0.22 -20.13 -33.98
CA LEU A 301 1.23 -19.87 -34.09
C LEU A 301 2.04 -20.85 -33.23
N LEU A 302 1.58 -21.13 -32.01
CA LEU A 302 2.23 -22.07 -31.10
C LEU A 302 2.08 -23.52 -31.52
N GLY A 303 0.98 -23.85 -32.22
CA GLY A 303 0.67 -25.22 -32.69
C GLY A 303 1.67 -25.79 -33.66
N SER A 304 2.30 -24.93 -34.47
CA SER A 304 3.29 -25.36 -35.50
C SER A 304 4.71 -25.55 -34.92
N VAL A 305 5.02 -25.00 -33.74
CA VAL A 305 6.41 -24.91 -33.22
C VAL A 305 6.61 -25.72 -31.95
N THR A 306 5.52 -26.10 -31.23
CA THR A 306 5.67 -26.66 -29.89
C THR A 306 4.81 -27.90 -29.65
N SER A 307 5.26 -28.75 -28.68
CA SER A 307 4.47 -29.90 -28.23
C SER A 307 3.17 -29.46 -27.54
N ARG A 308 2.11 -30.26 -27.63
CA ARG A 308 0.81 -29.97 -26.96
C ARG A 308 0.93 -29.59 -25.48
N PRO A 309 1.71 -30.31 -24.63
CA PRO A 309 1.84 -29.96 -23.24
C PRO A 309 2.52 -28.59 -22.99
N THR A 310 3.59 -28.27 -23.75
CA THR A 310 4.27 -26.96 -23.68
C THR A 310 3.33 -25.83 -24.09
N ARG A 311 2.55 -26.04 -25.17
CA ARG A 311 1.54 -25.09 -25.63
C ARG A 311 0.46 -24.83 -24.58
N ALA A 312 -0.04 -25.88 -23.94
CA ALA A 312 -1.04 -25.76 -22.88
C ALA A 312 -0.54 -24.90 -21.71
N VAL A 313 0.70 -25.13 -21.26
CA VAL A 313 1.34 -24.31 -20.22
C VAL A 313 1.47 -22.85 -20.66
N ALA A 314 1.97 -22.61 -21.88
CA ALA A 314 2.16 -21.27 -22.42
C ALA A 314 0.83 -20.50 -22.55
N LEU A 315 -0.22 -21.13 -23.08
CA LEU A 315 -1.54 -20.52 -23.22
C LEU A 315 -2.19 -20.22 -21.87
N THR A 316 -2.04 -21.11 -20.89
CA THR A 316 -2.54 -20.89 -19.54
C THR A 316 -1.87 -19.68 -18.90
N LEU A 317 -0.55 -19.58 -19.01
CA LEU A 317 0.23 -18.45 -18.51
C LEU A 317 -0.17 -17.14 -19.20
N TRP A 318 -0.29 -17.15 -20.53
CA TRP A 318 -0.73 -16.00 -21.31
C TRP A 318 -2.13 -15.51 -20.93
N ARG A 319 -3.09 -16.44 -20.81
CA ARG A 319 -4.47 -16.11 -20.38
C ARG A 319 -4.48 -15.54 -18.96
N ARG A 320 -3.70 -16.12 -18.04
CA ARG A 320 -3.57 -15.65 -16.67
C ARG A 320 -2.98 -14.23 -16.61
N SER A 321 -1.93 -13.94 -17.37
CA SER A 321 -1.31 -12.60 -17.42
C SER A 321 -2.27 -11.55 -17.98
N LYS A 322 -3.10 -11.90 -18.97
CA LYS A 322 -4.16 -11.01 -19.47
C LYS A 322 -5.26 -10.74 -18.45
N ARG A 323 -5.62 -11.74 -17.65
CA ARG A 323 -6.69 -11.59 -16.62
C ARG A 323 -6.22 -10.79 -15.40
N SER A 324 -4.94 -10.83 -15.07
CA SER A 324 -4.38 -10.16 -13.90
C SER A 324 -3.05 -9.45 -14.21
N PRO A 325 -3.07 -8.38 -15.05
CA PRO A 325 -1.86 -7.65 -15.42
C PRO A 325 -1.20 -6.95 -14.24
N VAL A 326 -1.94 -6.65 -13.19
CA VAL A 326 -1.43 -6.05 -11.94
C VAL A 326 -0.29 -6.87 -11.32
N ARG A 327 -0.28 -8.20 -11.53
CA ARG A 327 0.83 -9.06 -11.07
C ARG A 327 2.16 -8.76 -11.74
N LEU A 328 2.16 -8.06 -12.87
CA LEU A 328 3.37 -7.69 -13.61
C LEU A 328 3.92 -6.31 -13.17
N ILE A 329 3.24 -5.63 -12.27
CA ILE A 329 3.65 -4.27 -11.79
C ILE A 329 5.06 -4.28 -11.20
N TYR A 330 5.49 -5.38 -10.55
CA TYR A 330 6.84 -5.45 -9.96
C TYR A 330 7.95 -5.28 -11.00
N VAL A 331 7.68 -5.62 -12.26
CA VAL A 331 8.62 -5.44 -13.38
C VAL A 331 8.87 -3.95 -13.64
N LEU A 332 7.92 -3.09 -13.27
CA LEU A 332 8.02 -1.64 -13.47
C LEU A 332 8.81 -0.93 -12.36
N TYR A 333 9.10 -1.59 -11.22
CA TYR A 333 9.86 -0.96 -10.13
C TYR A 333 11.22 -0.38 -10.53
N PRO A 334 12.05 -1.02 -11.38
CA PRO A 334 13.32 -0.43 -11.79
C PRO A 334 13.18 0.88 -12.57
N LEU A 335 12.01 1.14 -13.17
CA LEU A 335 11.74 2.43 -13.83
C LEU A 335 11.72 3.61 -12.87
N PHE A 336 11.52 3.39 -11.57
CA PHE A 336 11.70 4.44 -10.56
C PHE A 336 13.15 4.95 -10.54
N GLY A 337 14.14 4.05 -10.68
CA GLY A 337 15.53 4.43 -10.83
C GLY A 337 15.86 5.17 -12.13
N ALA A 338 15.01 5.04 -13.14
CA ALA A 338 15.15 5.74 -14.42
C ALA A 338 14.54 7.15 -14.42
N ALA A 339 13.93 7.59 -13.30
CA ALA A 339 13.30 8.92 -13.22
C ALA A 339 14.27 10.05 -13.55
N SER A 340 15.53 9.98 -13.07
CA SER A 340 16.57 10.95 -13.38
C SER A 340 16.91 10.97 -14.87
N ILE A 341 16.90 9.81 -15.53
CA ILE A 341 17.15 9.70 -16.98
C ILE A 341 16.03 10.38 -17.76
N VAL A 342 14.77 10.14 -17.36
CA VAL A 342 13.60 10.77 -17.98
C VAL A 342 13.66 12.29 -17.80
N GLN A 343 14.00 12.78 -16.62
CA GLN A 343 14.21 14.21 -16.37
C GLN A 343 15.31 14.80 -17.24
N ASP A 344 16.45 14.12 -17.35
CA ASP A 344 17.57 14.53 -18.19
C ASP A 344 17.14 14.66 -19.66
N VAL A 345 16.40 13.68 -20.20
CA VAL A 345 15.88 13.71 -21.56
C VAL A 345 14.90 14.87 -21.75
N LEU A 346 13.99 15.08 -20.80
CA LEU A 346 13.01 16.18 -20.88
C LEU A 346 13.67 17.56 -20.80
N GLN A 347 14.70 17.73 -19.98
CA GLN A 347 15.40 19.01 -19.80
C GLN A 347 16.36 19.32 -20.94
N LYS A 348 17.06 18.32 -21.45
CA LYS A 348 18.09 18.48 -22.49
C LYS A 348 17.53 18.45 -23.92
N GLY A 349 16.32 17.90 -24.10
CA GLY A 349 15.67 17.79 -25.41
C GLY A 349 16.27 16.72 -26.33
N PHE A 350 17.22 15.90 -25.84
CA PHE A 350 17.80 14.80 -26.59
C PHE A 350 17.97 13.56 -25.71
N VAL A 351 17.99 12.38 -26.34
CA VAL A 351 18.18 11.10 -25.66
C VAL A 351 19.68 10.81 -25.56
N PRO A 352 20.26 10.72 -24.34
CA PRO A 352 21.67 10.36 -24.19
C PRO A 352 21.97 8.98 -24.79
N GLY A 353 23.16 8.84 -25.40
CA GLY A 353 23.53 7.62 -26.15
C GLY A 353 23.55 6.31 -25.33
N TYR A 354 23.62 6.42 -24.00
CA TYR A 354 23.54 5.25 -23.11
C TYR A 354 22.11 4.75 -22.84
N VAL A 355 21.09 5.55 -23.16
CA VAL A 355 19.67 5.21 -22.86
C VAL A 355 19.17 4.06 -23.73
N PRO A 356 19.39 4.03 -25.07
CA PRO A 356 18.93 2.91 -25.90
C PRO A 356 19.46 1.55 -25.43
N PRO A 357 20.78 1.33 -25.22
CA PRO A 357 21.28 0.05 -24.75
C PRO A 357 20.75 -0.31 -23.35
N LEU A 358 20.58 0.67 -22.45
CA LEU A 358 20.00 0.46 -21.14
C LEU A 358 18.54 -0.01 -21.23
N MET A 359 17.74 0.60 -22.12
CA MET A 359 16.35 0.21 -22.36
C MET A 359 16.26 -1.20 -22.94
N LEU A 360 17.16 -1.55 -23.87
CA LEU A 360 17.22 -2.89 -24.43
C LEU A 360 17.50 -3.96 -23.35
N VAL A 361 18.46 -3.71 -22.47
CA VAL A 361 18.76 -4.60 -21.34
C VAL A 361 17.56 -4.67 -20.38
N TYR A 362 16.93 -3.52 -20.11
CA TYR A 362 15.74 -3.49 -19.25
C TYR A 362 14.57 -4.27 -19.84
N VAL A 363 14.26 -4.12 -21.13
CA VAL A 363 13.17 -4.84 -21.80
C VAL A 363 13.43 -6.34 -21.80
N ALA A 364 14.66 -6.75 -22.09
CA ALA A 364 15.06 -8.17 -22.04
C ALA A 364 14.91 -8.75 -20.62
N TRP A 365 15.36 -8.01 -19.60
CA TRP A 365 15.20 -8.41 -18.22
C TRP A 365 13.72 -8.44 -17.81
N ALA A 366 12.95 -7.40 -18.13
CA ALA A 366 11.56 -7.22 -17.73
C ALA A 366 10.67 -8.36 -18.26
N THR A 367 10.84 -8.73 -19.52
CA THR A 367 10.09 -9.82 -20.16
C THR A 367 10.48 -11.18 -19.59
N GLY A 368 11.76 -11.39 -19.31
CA GLY A 368 12.23 -12.59 -18.61
C GLY A 368 11.63 -12.66 -17.20
N ALA A 369 11.80 -11.61 -16.42
CA ALA A 369 11.32 -11.54 -15.05
C ALA A 369 9.80 -11.72 -14.95
N ALA A 370 9.02 -11.10 -15.84
CA ALA A 370 7.57 -11.17 -15.83
C ALA A 370 7.02 -12.61 -15.89
N PHE A 371 7.71 -13.51 -16.57
CA PHE A 371 7.21 -14.86 -16.83
C PHE A 371 8.06 -15.98 -16.21
N THR A 372 9.29 -15.70 -15.76
CA THR A 372 10.21 -16.75 -15.30
C THR A 372 10.80 -16.52 -13.90
N LEU A 373 10.54 -15.37 -13.25
CA LEU A 373 11.13 -15.07 -11.97
C LEU A 373 10.64 -15.99 -10.84
N ASN A 374 9.34 -16.31 -10.82
CA ASN A 374 8.75 -17.16 -9.79
C ASN A 374 7.70 -18.13 -10.35
N PRO A 375 8.07 -19.03 -11.29
CA PRO A 375 7.11 -19.82 -12.04
C PRO A 375 6.27 -20.79 -11.19
N LEU A 376 6.79 -21.25 -10.05
CA LEU A 376 6.06 -22.11 -9.12
C LEU A 376 5.20 -21.30 -8.13
N GLY A 377 5.73 -20.21 -7.60
CA GLY A 377 4.97 -19.35 -6.69
C GLY A 377 3.78 -18.68 -7.34
N ASP A 378 3.89 -18.35 -8.62
CA ASP A 378 2.78 -17.79 -9.41
C ASP A 378 1.61 -18.76 -9.62
N GLN A 379 1.83 -20.07 -9.42
CA GLN A 379 0.76 -21.07 -9.47
C GLN A 379 -0.19 -20.93 -8.27
N GLY A 380 0.32 -20.50 -7.11
CA GLY A 380 -0.48 -20.34 -5.89
C GLY A 380 -1.32 -21.61 -5.57
N PRO A 381 -2.63 -21.47 -5.30
CA PRO A 381 -3.52 -22.60 -4.98
C PRO A 381 -3.65 -23.64 -6.10
N THR A 382 -3.32 -23.31 -7.36
CA THR A 382 -3.41 -24.23 -8.49
C THR A 382 -2.17 -25.12 -8.65
N LEU A 383 -1.10 -24.90 -7.87
CA LEU A 383 0.14 -25.69 -7.93
C LEU A 383 -0.11 -27.21 -7.74
N PRO A 384 -0.89 -27.67 -6.77
CA PRO A 384 -1.16 -29.10 -6.63
C PRO A 384 -1.80 -29.71 -7.88
N GLY A 385 -2.76 -29.00 -8.50
CA GLY A 385 -3.36 -29.40 -9.77
C GLY A 385 -2.35 -29.50 -10.89
N THR A 386 -1.43 -28.53 -11.00
CA THR A 386 -0.37 -28.54 -12.00
C THR A 386 0.57 -29.73 -11.82
N LEU A 387 0.95 -30.05 -10.58
CA LEU A 387 1.83 -31.17 -10.26
C LEU A 387 1.19 -32.53 -10.56
N THR A 388 -0.13 -32.65 -10.47
CA THR A 388 -0.87 -33.91 -10.76
C THR A 388 -1.14 -34.14 -12.25
N THR A 389 -0.95 -33.12 -13.11
CA THR A 389 -1.18 -33.26 -14.58
C THR A 389 -0.15 -34.11 -15.31
N GLY A 390 0.92 -34.56 -14.66
CA GLY A 390 2.01 -35.32 -15.30
C GLY A 390 2.91 -34.48 -16.21
N VAL A 391 2.79 -33.16 -16.22
CA VAL A 391 3.66 -32.25 -16.98
C VAL A 391 5.06 -32.27 -16.37
N THR A 392 6.07 -32.61 -17.17
CA THR A 392 7.47 -32.62 -16.71
C THR A 392 7.98 -31.20 -16.45
N GLY A 393 8.91 -31.03 -15.47
CA GLY A 393 9.50 -29.72 -15.18
C GLY A 393 10.12 -29.03 -16.40
N ARG A 394 10.70 -29.81 -17.33
CA ARG A 394 11.24 -29.27 -18.59
C ARG A 394 10.15 -28.69 -19.49
N THR A 395 9.03 -29.37 -19.61
CA THR A 395 7.86 -28.89 -20.39
C THR A 395 7.27 -27.64 -19.76
N PHE A 396 7.17 -27.62 -18.43
CA PHE A 396 6.68 -26.47 -17.66
C PHE A 396 7.58 -25.24 -17.88
N LEU A 397 8.90 -25.37 -17.71
CA LEU A 397 9.83 -24.25 -17.92
C LEU A 397 9.86 -23.78 -19.38
N ARG A 398 9.83 -24.71 -20.34
CA ARG A 398 9.75 -24.33 -21.76
C ARG A 398 8.50 -23.51 -22.08
N GLY A 399 7.34 -23.82 -21.46
CA GLY A 399 6.13 -23.03 -21.61
C GLY A 399 6.29 -21.59 -21.09
N HIS A 400 6.95 -21.41 -19.96
CA HIS A 400 7.24 -20.08 -19.38
C HIS A 400 8.22 -19.29 -20.26
N LEU A 401 9.34 -19.89 -20.66
CA LEU A 401 10.32 -19.28 -21.55
C LEU A 401 9.71 -18.87 -22.89
N LEU A 402 8.84 -19.69 -23.43
CA LEU A 402 8.18 -19.42 -24.70
C LEU A 402 7.34 -18.13 -24.65
N VAL A 403 6.55 -17.94 -23.58
CA VAL A 403 5.75 -16.72 -23.43
C VAL A 403 6.66 -15.50 -23.24
N GLY A 404 7.69 -15.61 -22.41
CA GLY A 404 8.68 -14.54 -22.22
C GLY A 404 9.34 -14.15 -23.55
N THR A 405 9.76 -15.12 -24.35
CA THR A 405 10.37 -14.88 -25.67
C THR A 405 9.39 -14.25 -26.66
N LEU A 406 8.15 -14.73 -26.73
CA LEU A 406 7.13 -14.18 -27.63
C LEU A 406 6.76 -12.74 -27.33
N VAL A 407 6.80 -12.36 -26.07
CA VAL A 407 6.54 -10.97 -25.64
C VAL A 407 7.79 -10.10 -25.78
N GLY A 408 8.95 -10.65 -25.42
CA GLY A 408 10.22 -9.90 -25.40
C GLY A 408 10.84 -9.71 -26.77
N ALA A 409 10.83 -10.71 -27.63
CA ALA A 409 11.50 -10.61 -28.93
C ALA A 409 10.99 -9.44 -29.79
N PRO A 410 9.68 -9.21 -29.96
CA PRO A 410 9.19 -8.03 -30.67
C PRO A 410 9.61 -6.71 -30.01
N ALA A 411 9.62 -6.66 -28.68
CA ALA A 411 9.95 -5.44 -27.95
C ALA A 411 11.46 -5.10 -27.94
N VAL A 412 12.31 -6.06 -28.29
CA VAL A 412 13.77 -5.85 -28.46
C VAL A 412 14.12 -5.45 -29.88
N VAL A 413 13.30 -5.85 -30.87
CA VAL A 413 13.53 -5.58 -32.30
C VAL A 413 12.96 -4.21 -32.72
N LEU A 414 11.95 -3.71 -32.02
CA LEU A 414 11.35 -2.37 -32.22
C LEU A 414 12.18 -1.28 -31.53
#